data_68f71606ad8041d5d9bba71c159f2d21
#
_entry.id   68f71606ad8041d5d9bba71c159f2d21
#
_cell.length_a   1.000
_cell.length_b   1.000
_cell.length_c   1.000
_cell.angle_alpha   90.00
_cell.angle_beta   90.00
_cell.angle_gamma   90.00
#
_symmetry.space_group_name_H-M   'P 1'
#
loop_
_entity.id
_entity.type
_entity.pdbx_description
1 polymer ?
#
loop_
_entity_poly.entity_id
_entity_poly.type
_entity_poly.pdbx_seq_one_letter_code
_entity_poly.pdbx_strand_id
1 'polypeptide(L)'
;MDLVGRSELAVPGRTERVFVCNNPWLYRLFYPVSREEIAVAIPWTKNVFVRDADVAHDVARGTAPVHNRRGFSSTVAHEITHGLIRSRLGIIPATFLRSWVDEGYSDYVAQEGSFPEAEGFQLLREGKEDPSGSFRYFLYRQMVRHLIEDRHYSFDEIVKRAGDEEAIKAETISALKEGASR
;
A
#
# COMPACT_ATOMS: atom_id res chain seq x y z
N MET A 1 1.02 -16.94 2.92
CA MET A 1 -0.10 -16.56 2.04
C MET A 1 0.48 -15.77 0.88
N ASP A 2 0.18 -16.12 -0.37
CA ASP A 2 0.70 -15.38 -1.53
C ASP A 2 -0.17 -14.13 -1.79
N LEU A 3 0.17 -13.03 -1.14
CA LEU A 3 -0.55 -11.76 -1.27
C LEU A 3 -0.39 -11.18 -2.67
N VAL A 4 0.82 -11.20 -3.21
CA VAL A 4 1.14 -10.63 -4.51
C VAL A 4 0.52 -11.42 -5.66
N GLY A 5 0.45 -12.76 -5.54
CA GLY A 5 -0.12 -13.62 -6.57
C GLY A 5 -1.61 -13.40 -6.83
N ARG A 6 -2.32 -12.69 -5.94
CA ARG A 6 -3.72 -12.30 -6.13
C ARG A 6 -3.90 -11.02 -6.95
N SER A 7 -2.84 -10.25 -7.12
CA SER A 7 -2.87 -9.03 -7.92
C SER A 7 -3.01 -9.38 -9.41
N GLU A 8 -3.83 -8.64 -10.15
CA GLU A 8 -3.87 -8.74 -11.61
C GLU A 8 -2.53 -8.36 -12.27
N LEU A 9 -1.67 -7.63 -11.53
CA LEU A 9 -0.33 -7.26 -11.98
C LEU A 9 0.70 -8.37 -11.71
N ALA A 10 0.31 -9.47 -11.06
CA ALA A 10 1.23 -10.57 -10.76
C ALA A 10 1.84 -11.15 -12.03
N VAL A 11 3.15 -11.34 -12.03
CA VAL A 11 3.89 -11.94 -13.14
C VAL A 11 4.35 -13.33 -12.73
N PRO A 12 3.85 -14.38 -13.37
CA PRO A 12 4.26 -15.76 -13.08
C PRO A 12 5.78 -15.95 -13.17
N GLY A 13 6.36 -16.59 -12.18
CA GLY A 13 7.81 -16.86 -12.14
C GLY A 13 8.69 -15.65 -11.81
N ARG A 14 8.12 -14.47 -11.57
CA ARG A 14 8.88 -13.32 -11.08
C ARG A 14 9.34 -13.58 -9.65
N THR A 15 10.62 -13.35 -9.41
CA THR A 15 11.23 -13.46 -8.09
C THR A 15 11.79 -12.12 -7.67
N GLU A 16 11.56 -11.76 -6.42
CA GLU A 16 12.10 -10.56 -5.78
C GLU A 16 13.10 -10.97 -4.69
N ARG A 17 14.09 -10.14 -4.43
CA ARG A 17 15.01 -10.33 -3.32
C ARG A 17 14.66 -9.38 -2.19
N VAL A 18 14.45 -9.95 -1.01
CA VAL A 18 14.15 -9.18 0.19
C VAL A 18 15.38 -9.17 1.09
N PHE A 19 15.84 -7.98 1.42
CA PHE A 19 16.97 -7.76 2.32
C PHE A 19 16.46 -7.15 3.63
N VAL A 20 16.56 -7.91 4.71
CA VAL A 20 16.24 -7.41 6.05
C VAL A 20 17.52 -6.86 6.66
N CYS A 21 17.59 -5.55 6.83
CA CYS A 21 18.81 -4.88 7.27
C CYS A 21 19.06 -5.06 8.77
N ASN A 22 18.03 -4.99 9.62
CA ASN A 22 18.11 -5.06 11.09
C ASN A 22 19.20 -4.17 11.70
N ASN A 23 19.62 -3.16 10.93
CA ASN A 23 20.66 -2.20 11.28
C ASN A 23 20.38 -0.89 10.54
N PRO A 24 20.14 0.23 11.26
CA PRO A 24 19.84 1.53 10.65
C PRO A 24 20.94 2.03 9.70
N TRP A 25 22.22 1.71 9.98
CA TRP A 25 23.32 2.09 9.11
C TRP A 25 23.30 1.35 7.79
N LEU A 26 23.04 0.03 7.83
CA LEU A 26 22.96 -0.79 6.62
C LEU A 26 21.78 -0.34 5.75
N TYR A 27 20.61 -0.09 6.35
CA TYR A 27 19.46 0.43 5.62
C TYR A 27 19.77 1.77 4.95
N ARG A 28 20.41 2.69 5.66
CA ARG A 28 20.81 4.01 5.13
C ARG A 28 21.84 3.94 4.01
N LEU A 29 22.67 2.90 3.98
CA LEU A 29 23.62 2.68 2.89
C LEU A 29 22.88 2.39 1.58
N PHE A 30 21.80 1.61 1.64
CA PHE A 30 21.01 1.26 0.46
C PHE A 30 19.94 2.30 0.12
N TYR A 31 19.42 3.01 1.14
CA TYR A 31 18.40 4.03 0.95
C TYR A 31 18.69 5.29 1.80
N PRO A 32 19.51 6.21 1.28
CA PRO A 32 19.90 7.42 2.01
C PRO A 32 18.82 8.52 2.00
N VAL A 33 17.76 8.39 1.18
CA VAL A 33 16.80 9.46 0.89
C VAL A 33 15.83 9.71 2.04
N SER A 34 15.32 8.66 2.68
CA SER A 34 14.37 8.79 3.79
C SER A 34 14.83 7.98 5.01
N ARG A 35 14.45 8.49 6.19
CA ARG A 35 14.78 7.85 7.48
C ARG A 35 13.58 7.19 8.14
N GLU A 36 12.38 7.40 7.63
CA GLU A 36 11.13 7.05 8.30
C GLU A 36 10.44 5.82 7.69
N GLU A 37 10.78 5.50 6.45
CA GLU A 37 10.18 4.36 5.75
C GLU A 37 10.58 3.02 6.39
N ILE A 38 9.60 2.12 6.46
CA ILE A 38 9.78 0.76 6.97
C ILE A 38 10.54 -0.09 5.98
N ALA A 39 10.22 0.07 4.69
CA ALA A 39 10.80 -0.67 3.59
C ALA A 39 10.84 0.20 2.33
N VAL A 40 11.55 -0.27 1.31
CA VAL A 40 11.62 0.38 0.01
C VAL A 40 11.90 -0.63 -1.09
N ALA A 41 11.16 -0.52 -2.20
CA ALA A 41 11.49 -1.19 -3.45
C ALA A 41 12.37 -0.29 -4.32
N ILE A 42 13.63 -0.66 -4.51
CA ILE A 42 14.56 0.13 -5.33
C ILE A 42 14.13 0.06 -6.81
N PRO A 43 13.85 1.20 -7.47
CA PRO A 43 13.57 1.24 -8.90
C PRO A 43 14.67 0.55 -9.72
N TRP A 44 14.30 -0.04 -10.87
CA TRP A 44 15.16 -0.80 -11.80
C TRP A 44 15.77 -2.09 -11.22
N THR A 45 15.54 -2.38 -9.95
CA THR A 45 15.98 -3.65 -9.35
C THR A 45 14.75 -4.47 -8.95
N LYS A 46 14.97 -5.73 -8.67
CA LYS A 46 13.96 -6.60 -8.04
C LYS A 46 14.32 -6.80 -6.57
N ASN A 47 14.73 -5.72 -5.92
CA ASN A 47 15.19 -5.74 -4.54
C ASN A 47 14.28 -4.89 -3.67
N VAL A 48 13.84 -5.48 -2.57
CA VAL A 48 13.14 -4.81 -1.48
C VAL A 48 14.06 -4.78 -0.28
N PHE A 49 14.27 -3.62 0.30
CA PHE A 49 15.04 -3.46 1.53
C PHE A 49 14.09 -3.13 2.67
N VAL A 50 14.08 -3.96 3.69
CA VAL A 50 13.30 -3.77 4.92
C VAL A 50 14.24 -3.31 6.01
N ARG A 51 13.87 -2.24 6.69
CA ARG A 51 14.69 -1.57 7.69
C ARG A 51 14.99 -2.46 8.88
N ASP A 52 13.94 -2.99 9.50
CA ASP A 52 13.99 -3.87 10.65
C ASP A 52 12.77 -4.78 10.64
N ALA A 53 12.97 -6.08 10.86
CA ALA A 53 11.88 -7.04 10.91
C ALA A 53 12.19 -8.22 11.81
N ASP A 54 11.14 -8.74 12.42
CA ASP A 54 11.10 -10.07 13.03
C ASP A 54 10.34 -10.99 12.08
N VAL A 55 11.08 -11.66 11.21
CA VAL A 55 10.52 -12.51 10.16
C VAL A 55 9.77 -13.71 10.74
N ALA A 56 10.25 -14.23 11.89
CA ALA A 56 9.65 -15.40 12.54
C ALA A 56 8.25 -15.09 13.10
N HIS A 57 8.01 -13.84 13.51
CA HIS A 57 6.72 -13.39 14.05
C HIS A 57 5.94 -12.53 13.07
N ASP A 58 6.39 -12.42 11.82
CA ASP A 58 5.76 -11.61 10.77
C ASP A 58 5.58 -10.13 11.17
N VAL A 59 6.60 -9.50 11.74
CA VAL A 59 6.55 -8.10 12.19
C VAL A 59 7.58 -7.28 11.45
N ALA A 60 7.16 -6.19 10.80
CA ALA A 60 8.04 -5.13 10.34
C ALA A 60 8.05 -3.97 11.34
N ARG A 61 9.24 -3.36 11.56
CA ARG A 61 9.41 -2.28 12.53
C ARG A 61 9.88 -1.01 11.84
N GLY A 62 9.16 0.08 12.09
CA GLY A 62 9.51 1.43 11.65
C GLY A 62 10.00 2.31 12.79
N THR A 63 10.16 3.60 12.51
CA THR A 63 10.53 4.61 13.51
C THR A 63 9.34 5.07 14.36
N ALA A 64 8.14 5.03 13.80
CA ALA A 64 6.92 5.40 14.51
C ALA A 64 6.22 4.16 15.09
N PRO A 65 5.63 4.25 16.30
CA PRO A 65 4.93 3.12 16.92
C PRO A 65 3.79 2.54 16.08
N VAL A 66 3.14 3.36 15.26
CA VAL A 66 2.09 2.92 14.33
C VAL A 66 2.63 1.93 13.30
N HIS A 67 3.89 2.06 12.91
CA HIS A 67 4.55 1.18 11.97
C HIS A 67 4.88 -0.21 12.53
N ASN A 68 4.98 -0.34 13.85
CA ASN A 68 5.28 -1.62 14.50
C ASN A 68 4.08 -2.58 14.56
N ARG A 69 2.96 -2.18 13.98
CA ARG A 69 1.73 -3.00 13.88
C ARG A 69 1.54 -3.64 12.51
N ARG A 70 2.43 -3.36 11.56
CA ARG A 70 2.34 -3.89 10.21
C ARG A 70 3.07 -5.22 10.09
N GLY A 71 2.47 -6.19 9.40
CA GLY A 71 3.10 -7.47 9.10
C GLY A 71 4.30 -7.32 8.17
N PHE A 72 5.35 -8.12 8.38
CA PHE A 72 6.49 -8.18 7.47
C PHE A 72 6.06 -8.64 6.06
N SER A 73 5.24 -9.69 5.99
CA SER A 73 4.70 -10.21 4.72
C SER A 73 3.89 -9.16 3.96
N SER A 74 3.05 -8.41 4.66
CA SER A 74 2.27 -7.31 4.11
C SER A 74 3.16 -6.15 3.64
N THR A 75 4.15 -5.76 4.44
CA THR A 75 5.11 -4.72 4.05
C THR A 75 5.88 -5.09 2.79
N VAL A 76 6.34 -6.33 2.69
CA VAL A 76 7.03 -6.83 1.49
C VAL A 76 6.10 -6.86 0.29
N ALA A 77 4.86 -7.31 0.45
CA ALA A 77 3.86 -7.33 -0.64
C ALA A 77 3.56 -5.93 -1.17
N HIS A 78 3.43 -4.94 -0.28
CA HIS A 78 3.27 -3.52 -0.63
C HIS A 78 4.42 -3.03 -1.52
N GLU A 79 5.66 -3.24 -1.09
CA GLU A 79 6.85 -2.81 -1.82
C GLU A 79 7.01 -3.52 -3.18
N ILE A 80 6.71 -4.82 -3.24
CA ILE A 80 6.71 -5.56 -4.49
C ILE A 80 5.68 -4.98 -5.45
N THR A 81 4.52 -4.57 -4.94
CA THR A 81 3.43 -4.01 -5.76
C THR A 81 3.85 -2.71 -6.43
N HIS A 82 4.58 -1.82 -5.76
CA HIS A 82 5.20 -0.66 -6.43
C HIS A 82 6.10 -1.09 -7.60
N GLY A 83 6.85 -2.17 -7.43
CA GLY A 83 7.66 -2.75 -8.50
C GLY A 83 6.84 -3.30 -9.67
N LEU A 84 5.67 -3.88 -9.39
CA LEU A 84 4.73 -4.36 -10.42
C LEU A 84 4.07 -3.19 -11.16
N ILE A 85 3.64 -2.15 -10.46
CA ILE A 85 3.08 -0.92 -11.04
C ILE A 85 4.10 -0.29 -12.00
N ARG A 86 5.35 -0.15 -11.58
CA ARG A 86 6.43 0.35 -12.45
C ARG A 86 6.68 -0.54 -13.65
N SER A 87 6.54 -1.85 -13.50
CA SER A 87 6.69 -2.81 -14.60
C SER A 87 5.53 -2.71 -15.60
N ARG A 88 4.32 -2.42 -15.12
CA ARG A 88 3.10 -2.29 -15.94
C ARG A 88 3.08 -0.98 -16.71
N LEU A 89 3.35 0.14 -16.04
CA LEU A 89 3.19 1.49 -16.61
C LEU A 89 4.48 2.01 -17.25
N GLY A 90 5.63 1.47 -16.88
CA GLY A 90 6.93 2.08 -17.09
C GLY A 90 7.30 3.05 -15.95
N ILE A 91 8.60 3.31 -15.81
CA ILE A 91 9.12 4.07 -14.66
C ILE A 91 8.61 5.51 -14.65
N ILE A 92 8.66 6.20 -15.79
CA ILE A 92 8.27 7.60 -15.88
C ILE A 92 6.77 7.79 -15.55
N PRO A 93 5.81 7.10 -16.20
CA PRO A 93 4.41 7.21 -15.83
C PRO A 93 4.13 6.83 -14.38
N ALA A 94 4.77 5.78 -13.85
CA ALA A 94 4.59 5.36 -12.47
C ALA A 94 5.07 6.43 -11.47
N THR A 95 6.14 7.17 -11.77
CA THR A 95 6.65 8.25 -10.91
C THR A 95 5.65 9.42 -10.78
N PHE A 96 4.81 9.63 -11.79
CA PHE A 96 3.77 10.67 -11.79
C PHE A 96 2.38 10.15 -11.49
N LEU A 97 2.25 8.86 -11.13
CA LEU A 97 0.99 8.29 -10.73
C LEU A 97 0.48 8.98 -9.44
N ARG A 98 -0.82 9.21 -9.37
CA ARG A 98 -1.43 9.77 -8.16
C ARG A 98 -1.23 8.84 -6.98
N SER A 99 -0.85 9.39 -5.82
CA SER A 99 -0.57 8.61 -4.62
C SER A 99 -1.73 7.75 -4.18
N TRP A 100 -2.98 8.20 -4.39
CA TRP A 100 -4.13 7.39 -4.03
C TRP A 100 -4.24 6.08 -4.84
N VAL A 101 -3.75 6.09 -6.09
CA VAL A 101 -3.70 4.86 -6.91
C VAL A 101 -2.51 4.00 -6.50
N ASP A 102 -1.30 4.59 -6.41
CA ASP A 102 -0.05 3.87 -6.14
C ASP A 102 -0.08 3.23 -4.75
N GLU A 103 -0.30 4.04 -3.71
CA GLU A 103 -0.35 3.57 -2.31
C GLU A 103 -1.62 2.75 -2.02
N GLY A 104 -2.76 3.19 -2.56
CA GLY A 104 -4.03 2.50 -2.36
C GLY A 104 -4.03 1.10 -2.95
N TYR A 105 -3.49 0.93 -4.16
CA TYR A 105 -3.37 -0.37 -4.79
C TYR A 105 -2.33 -1.26 -4.10
N SER A 106 -1.22 -0.68 -3.66
CA SER A 106 -0.18 -1.40 -2.92
C SER A 106 -0.70 -1.90 -1.57
N ASP A 107 -1.44 -1.09 -0.81
CA ASP A 107 -2.07 -1.50 0.44
C ASP A 107 -3.25 -2.47 0.23
N TYR A 108 -3.97 -2.37 -0.91
CA TYR A 108 -5.00 -3.33 -1.28
C TYR A 108 -4.41 -4.73 -1.52
N VAL A 109 -3.34 -4.83 -2.29
CA VAL A 109 -2.63 -6.10 -2.53
C VAL A 109 -2.00 -6.64 -1.25
N ALA A 110 -1.40 -5.78 -0.43
CA ALA A 110 -0.83 -6.12 0.86
C ALA A 110 -1.88 -6.58 1.90
N GLN A 111 -3.16 -6.28 1.68
CA GLN A 111 -4.29 -6.55 2.58
C GLN A 111 -4.15 -5.93 3.98
N GLU A 112 -3.27 -4.96 4.12
CA GLU A 112 -3.00 -4.27 5.37
C GLU A 112 -2.54 -2.85 5.05
N GLY A 113 -2.79 -1.92 5.98
CA GLY A 113 -2.29 -0.55 5.95
C GLY A 113 -1.75 -0.15 7.31
N SER A 114 -1.21 1.05 7.40
CA SER A 114 -0.62 1.57 8.65
C SER A 114 -1.67 2.08 9.63
N PHE A 115 -2.94 2.28 9.21
CA PHE A 115 -4.04 2.74 10.07
C PHE A 115 -4.92 1.56 10.49
N PRO A 116 -5.33 1.47 11.78
CA PRO A 116 -6.22 0.41 12.23
C PRO A 116 -7.56 0.43 11.50
N GLU A 117 -7.90 -0.64 10.81
CA GLU A 117 -9.06 -0.68 9.91
C GLU A 117 -10.39 -0.45 10.65
N ALA A 118 -10.54 -1.05 11.84
CA ALA A 118 -11.75 -0.86 12.66
C ALA A 118 -11.95 0.60 13.11
N GLU A 119 -10.86 1.27 13.48
CA GLU A 119 -10.87 2.69 13.87
C GLU A 119 -11.20 3.58 12.66
N GLY A 120 -10.60 3.28 11.50
CA GLY A 120 -10.88 3.99 10.25
C GLY A 120 -12.37 3.92 9.88
N PHE A 121 -12.95 2.73 9.91
CA PHE A 121 -14.41 2.59 9.67
C PHE A 121 -15.28 3.27 10.73
N GLN A 122 -14.83 3.30 11.99
CA GLN A 122 -15.56 4.04 13.02
C GLN A 122 -15.57 5.54 12.72
N LEU A 123 -14.41 6.12 12.40
CA LEU A 123 -14.32 7.54 12.04
C LEU A 123 -15.21 7.89 10.86
N LEU A 124 -15.20 7.07 9.80
CA LEU A 124 -16.05 7.29 8.62
C LEU A 124 -17.54 7.23 8.95
N ARG A 125 -17.97 6.31 9.82
CA ARG A 125 -19.37 6.25 10.30
C ARG A 125 -19.78 7.49 11.08
N GLU A 126 -18.86 8.02 11.88
CA GLU A 126 -19.09 9.25 12.67
C GLU A 126 -18.98 10.53 11.81
N GLY A 127 -18.64 10.42 10.53
CA GLY A 127 -18.41 11.57 9.65
C GLY A 127 -17.15 12.37 10.02
N LYS A 128 -16.18 11.71 10.67
CA LYS A 128 -14.92 12.30 11.09
C LYS A 128 -13.77 11.84 10.20
N GLU A 129 -12.72 12.63 10.16
CA GLU A 129 -11.44 12.29 9.52
C GLU A 129 -10.31 12.45 10.55
N ASP A 130 -9.25 11.65 10.38
CA ASP A 130 -8.01 11.82 11.12
C ASP A 130 -7.00 12.54 10.21
N PRO A 131 -6.26 13.55 10.68
CA PRO A 131 -5.32 14.32 9.86
C PRO A 131 -4.03 13.58 9.50
N SER A 132 -3.84 12.36 10.02
CA SER A 132 -2.61 11.59 9.78
C SER A 132 -2.49 11.10 8.34
N GLY A 133 -1.25 10.97 7.88
CA GLY A 133 -0.94 10.31 6.61
C GLY A 133 -1.43 8.86 6.56
N SER A 134 -1.40 8.16 7.70
CA SER A 134 -1.86 6.78 7.82
C SER A 134 -3.36 6.64 7.54
N PHE A 135 -4.19 7.56 8.04
CA PHE A 135 -5.63 7.58 7.74
C PHE A 135 -5.91 7.87 6.26
N ARG A 136 -5.13 8.78 5.66
CA ARG A 136 -5.22 9.04 4.21
C ARG A 136 -4.92 7.77 3.39
N TYR A 137 -3.92 6.98 3.76
CA TYR A 137 -3.60 5.71 3.09
C TYR A 137 -4.68 4.65 3.33
N PHE A 138 -5.27 4.62 4.52
CA PHE A 138 -6.46 3.81 4.77
C PHE A 138 -7.59 4.15 3.79
N LEU A 139 -7.90 5.44 3.58
CA LEU A 139 -8.90 5.88 2.60
C LEU A 139 -8.52 5.46 1.18
N TYR A 140 -7.28 5.64 0.77
CA TYR A 140 -6.80 5.23 -0.56
C TYR A 140 -6.98 3.73 -0.79
N ARG A 141 -6.68 2.91 0.20
CA ARG A 141 -6.94 1.47 0.13
C ARG A 141 -8.43 1.18 -0.03
N GLN A 142 -9.31 1.86 0.71
CA GLN A 142 -10.76 1.65 0.59
C GLN A 142 -11.30 2.12 -0.77
N MET A 143 -10.77 3.19 -1.34
CA MET A 143 -11.12 3.66 -2.68
C MET A 143 -10.77 2.62 -3.74
N VAL A 144 -9.55 2.08 -3.72
CA VAL A 144 -9.11 1.03 -4.64
C VAL A 144 -9.93 -0.24 -4.43
N ARG A 145 -10.17 -0.64 -3.18
CA ARG A 145 -11.01 -1.79 -2.85
C ARG A 145 -12.41 -1.66 -3.44
N HIS A 146 -13.06 -0.51 -3.24
CA HIS A 146 -14.38 -0.21 -3.81
C HIS A 146 -14.39 -0.34 -5.33
N LEU A 147 -13.40 0.24 -6.02
CA LEU A 147 -13.32 0.17 -7.48
C LEU A 147 -13.12 -1.26 -7.99
N ILE A 148 -12.32 -2.07 -7.30
CA ILE A 148 -12.05 -3.46 -7.72
C ILE A 148 -13.21 -4.38 -7.35
N GLU A 149 -13.64 -4.37 -6.08
CA GLU A 149 -14.58 -5.37 -5.55
C GLU A 149 -16.04 -5.05 -5.89
N ASP A 150 -16.44 -3.76 -5.84
CA ASP A 150 -17.82 -3.37 -6.07
C ASP A 150 -18.07 -2.91 -7.52
N ARG A 151 -17.08 -2.24 -8.14
CA ARG A 151 -17.21 -1.69 -9.50
C ARG A 151 -16.55 -2.56 -10.57
N HIS A 152 -15.78 -3.59 -10.17
CA HIS A 152 -15.09 -4.53 -11.04
C HIS A 152 -14.10 -3.89 -12.03
N TYR A 153 -13.45 -2.79 -11.61
CA TYR A 153 -12.45 -2.12 -12.42
C TYR A 153 -11.12 -2.86 -12.36
N SER A 154 -10.47 -2.98 -13.51
CA SER A 154 -9.08 -3.37 -13.63
C SER A 154 -8.14 -2.26 -13.14
N PHE A 155 -6.89 -2.61 -12.85
CA PHE A 155 -5.87 -1.61 -12.51
C PHE A 155 -5.73 -0.51 -13.59
N ASP A 156 -5.75 -0.89 -14.87
CA ASP A 156 -5.61 0.08 -15.96
C ASP A 156 -6.81 1.06 -16.01
N GLU A 157 -8.02 0.61 -15.66
CA GLU A 157 -9.20 1.48 -15.56
C GLU A 157 -9.09 2.44 -14.37
N ILE A 158 -8.55 1.97 -13.23
CA ILE A 158 -8.28 2.82 -12.07
C ILE A 158 -7.26 3.90 -12.43
N VAL A 159 -6.17 3.54 -13.13
CA VAL A 159 -5.15 4.50 -13.58
C VAL A 159 -5.74 5.58 -14.48
N LYS A 160 -6.66 5.23 -15.41
CA LYS A 160 -7.35 6.21 -16.27
C LYS A 160 -8.18 7.21 -15.46
N ARG A 161 -8.63 6.83 -14.29
CA ARG A 161 -9.41 7.66 -13.36
C ARG A 161 -8.59 8.32 -12.25
N ALA A 162 -7.28 8.29 -12.34
CA ALA A 162 -6.39 8.85 -11.32
C ALA A 162 -6.66 10.35 -11.01
N GLY A 163 -7.24 11.10 -11.95
CA GLY A 163 -7.66 12.48 -11.76
C GLY A 163 -8.96 12.68 -10.98
N ASP A 164 -9.75 11.63 -10.78
CA ASP A 164 -11.11 11.70 -10.20
C ASP A 164 -11.10 11.48 -8.67
N GLU A 165 -9.98 11.72 -8.00
CA GLU A 165 -9.72 11.36 -6.58
C GLU A 165 -10.87 11.76 -5.64
N GLU A 166 -11.30 13.02 -5.67
CA GLU A 166 -12.35 13.53 -4.77
C GLU A 166 -13.71 12.88 -5.05
N ALA A 167 -14.05 12.66 -6.32
CA ALA A 167 -15.29 12.01 -6.70
C ALA A 167 -15.33 10.54 -6.23
N ILE A 168 -14.23 9.82 -6.44
CA ILE A 168 -14.09 8.42 -6.00
C ILE A 168 -14.09 8.31 -4.47
N LYS A 169 -13.42 9.24 -3.77
CA LYS A 169 -13.44 9.33 -2.30
C LYS A 169 -14.88 9.48 -1.79
N ALA A 170 -15.64 10.42 -2.35
CA ALA A 170 -17.03 10.66 -1.96
C ALA A 170 -17.92 9.43 -2.23
N GLU A 171 -17.80 8.81 -3.39
CA GLU A 171 -18.52 7.58 -3.76
C GLU A 171 -18.20 6.45 -2.77
N THR A 172 -16.91 6.22 -2.48
CA THR A 172 -16.45 5.19 -1.55
C THR A 172 -17.01 5.40 -0.15
N ILE A 173 -16.94 6.63 0.39
CA ILE A 173 -17.48 6.93 1.72
C ILE A 173 -18.99 6.70 1.77
N SER A 174 -19.74 7.06 0.73
CA SER A 174 -21.17 6.79 0.64
C SER A 174 -21.48 5.30 0.67
N ALA A 175 -20.79 4.51 -0.16
CA ALA A 175 -20.96 3.06 -0.22
C ALA A 175 -20.65 2.38 1.13
N LEU A 176 -19.60 2.80 1.82
CA LEU A 176 -19.22 2.27 3.13
C LEU A 176 -20.28 2.58 4.22
N LYS A 177 -20.92 3.76 4.17
CA LYS A 177 -22.02 4.12 5.09
C LYS A 177 -23.27 3.30 4.83
N GLU A 178 -23.62 3.06 3.57
CA GLU A 178 -24.78 2.26 3.19
C GLU A 178 -24.60 0.78 3.54
N GLY A 179 -23.39 0.22 3.31
CA GLY A 179 -23.05 -1.16 3.66
C GLY A 179 -23.06 -1.44 5.16
N ALA A 180 -22.75 -0.45 5.99
CA ALA A 180 -22.80 -0.56 7.46
C ALA A 180 -24.22 -0.49 8.04
N SER A 181 -25.21 -0.14 7.25
CA SER A 181 -26.62 -0.02 7.65
C SER A 181 -27.43 -1.28 7.33
N ARG A 182 -26.80 -2.29 6.75
CA ARG A 182 -27.39 -3.61 6.43
C ARG A 182 -26.83 -4.68 7.37
#